data_266e0b12f8af725c51c616a81c3e8f31
#
_entry.id   266e0b12f8af725c51c616a81c3e8f31
#
_cell.length_a   1.000
_cell.length_b   1.000
_cell.length_c   1.000
_cell.angle_alpha   90.00
_cell.angle_beta   90.00
_cell.angle_gamma   90.00
#
_symmetry.space_group_name_H-M   'P 1'
#
loop_
_entity.id
_entity.type
_entity.pdbx_description
1 polymer ?
#
loop_
_entity_poly.entity_id
_entity_poly.type
_entity_poly.pdbx_seq_one_letter_code
_entity_poly.pdbx_strand_id
1 'polypeptide(L)'
;MAERFRDVGKFLALCRACPNFGKMWACPPFPADPPILSEPGAACELFLTEIPMPEIPPEADPKSETERAYGAARREIDARLLEIEGRLPRALALFGGSCRNCPLPACPREGGLPCPRPQFMRPSLEALGFDVSAAAREIFGAELEWASDSRPPEKIRIVSAVLRTPL
;
A
#
# COMPACT_ATOMS: atom_id res chain seq x y z
N MET A 1 -17.64 -5.80 -4.37
CA MET A 1 -16.64 -6.33 -3.41
C MET A 1 -15.84 -5.20 -2.74
N ALA A 2 -15.45 -4.17 -3.48
CA ALA A 2 -14.69 -3.05 -2.93
C ALA A 2 -15.40 -2.29 -1.79
N GLU A 3 -16.69 -2.05 -1.88
CA GLU A 3 -17.48 -1.31 -0.86
C GLU A 3 -17.54 -2.02 0.50
N ARG A 4 -17.49 -3.36 0.54
CA ARG A 4 -17.59 -4.13 1.79
C ARG A 4 -16.46 -3.84 2.79
N PHE A 5 -15.25 -3.57 2.27
CA PHE A 5 -14.06 -3.31 3.09
C PHE A 5 -13.67 -1.84 3.10
N ARG A 6 -14.52 -0.93 2.63
CA ARG A 6 -14.18 0.48 2.51
C ARG A 6 -14.93 1.33 3.53
N ASP A 7 -14.18 1.99 4.40
CA ASP A 7 -14.64 3.00 5.35
C ASP A 7 -13.67 4.18 5.35
N VAL A 8 -13.96 5.14 4.47
CA VAL A 8 -13.10 6.33 4.29
C VAL A 8 -12.98 7.14 5.58
N GLY A 9 -14.07 7.26 6.36
CA GLY A 9 -14.06 8.04 7.60
C GLY A 9 -13.12 7.44 8.65
N LYS A 10 -13.23 6.13 8.89
CA LYS A 10 -12.36 5.38 9.81
C LYS A 10 -10.90 5.47 9.40
N PHE A 11 -10.59 5.17 8.14
CA PHE A 11 -9.19 5.11 7.68
C PHE A 11 -8.55 6.48 7.52
N LEU A 12 -9.32 7.52 7.15
CA LEU A 12 -8.81 8.88 7.16
C LEU A 12 -8.43 9.35 8.58
N ALA A 13 -9.18 8.95 9.59
CA ALA A 13 -8.83 9.23 10.99
C ALA A 13 -7.50 8.57 11.38
N LEU A 14 -7.28 7.30 11.00
CA LEU A 14 -6.01 6.61 11.21
C LEU A 14 -4.86 7.25 10.41
N CYS A 15 -5.12 7.62 9.15
CA CYS A 15 -4.14 8.31 8.33
C CYS A 15 -3.69 9.65 8.93
N ARG A 16 -4.59 10.40 9.59
CA ARG A 16 -4.22 11.66 10.26
C ARG A 16 -3.22 11.48 11.38
N ALA A 17 -3.19 10.31 12.03
CA ALA A 17 -2.21 9.97 13.04
C ALA A 17 -0.88 9.43 12.45
N CYS A 18 -0.84 9.16 11.14
CA CYS A 18 0.34 8.63 10.46
C CYS A 18 1.37 9.74 10.16
N PRO A 19 2.68 9.50 10.33
CA PRO A 19 3.72 10.49 10.04
C PRO A 19 3.79 10.91 8.55
N ASN A 20 3.22 10.13 7.64
CA ASN A 20 3.19 10.40 6.20
C ASN A 20 1.98 11.24 5.74
N PHE A 21 1.04 11.53 6.64
CA PHE A 21 -0.16 12.30 6.30
C PHE A 21 0.21 13.70 5.79
N GLY A 22 -0.31 14.06 4.63
CA GLY A 22 -0.03 15.36 3.98
C GLY A 22 1.39 15.51 3.41
N LYS A 23 2.30 14.56 3.69
CA LYS A 23 3.72 14.66 3.31
C LYS A 23 4.08 13.89 2.04
N MET A 24 3.23 12.96 1.62
CA MET A 24 3.47 12.15 0.43
C MET A 24 2.30 12.25 -0.55
N TRP A 25 2.60 12.32 -1.85
CA TRP A 25 1.57 12.40 -2.90
C TRP A 25 0.66 11.16 -2.96
N ALA A 26 1.17 10.02 -2.56
CA ALA A 26 0.42 8.76 -2.47
C ALA A 26 -0.39 8.59 -1.16
N CYS A 27 -0.38 9.60 -0.28
CA CYS A 27 -1.09 9.59 1.01
C CYS A 27 -2.13 10.70 1.07
N PRO A 28 -3.20 10.54 1.88
CA PRO A 28 -4.19 11.61 2.06
C PRO A 28 -3.58 12.88 2.70
N PRO A 29 -4.25 14.03 2.60
CA PRO A 29 -5.52 14.23 1.93
C PRO A 29 -5.38 14.24 0.42
N PHE A 30 -6.31 13.57 -0.27
CA PHE A 30 -6.44 13.67 -1.72
C PHE A 30 -7.46 14.74 -2.10
N PRO A 31 -7.31 15.43 -3.25
CA PRO A 31 -8.32 16.38 -3.74
C PRO A 31 -9.63 15.68 -4.12
N ALA A 32 -9.54 14.43 -4.60
CA ALA A 32 -10.65 13.55 -4.91
C ALA A 32 -10.17 12.10 -4.93
N ASP A 33 -11.12 11.17 -4.80
CA ASP A 33 -10.86 9.75 -5.05
C ASP A 33 -10.50 9.50 -6.52
N PRO A 34 -9.68 8.47 -6.82
CA PRO A 34 -9.48 8.04 -8.18
C PRO A 34 -10.82 7.74 -8.88
N PRO A 35 -11.08 8.31 -10.07
CA PRO A 35 -12.38 8.14 -10.77
C PRO A 35 -12.80 6.69 -10.95
N ILE A 36 -11.86 5.79 -11.14
CA ILE A 36 -12.09 4.35 -11.31
C ILE A 36 -12.87 3.71 -10.14
N LEU A 37 -12.78 4.24 -8.93
CA LEU A 37 -13.54 3.73 -7.77
C LEU A 37 -15.06 3.95 -7.90
N SER A 38 -15.47 4.95 -8.67
CA SER A 38 -16.86 5.30 -8.88
C SER A 38 -17.42 4.80 -10.21
N GLU A 39 -16.61 4.13 -11.02
CA GLU A 39 -17.06 3.65 -12.34
C GLU A 39 -17.94 2.39 -12.19
N PRO A 40 -19.07 2.33 -12.92
CA PRO A 40 -19.91 1.14 -12.93
C PRO A 40 -19.14 -0.11 -13.39
N GLY A 41 -19.30 -1.20 -12.65
CA GLY A 41 -18.60 -2.45 -12.96
C GLY A 41 -17.12 -2.48 -12.57
N ALA A 42 -16.62 -1.48 -11.87
CA ALA A 42 -15.27 -1.51 -11.33
C ALA A 42 -15.04 -2.75 -10.46
N ALA A 43 -13.98 -3.47 -10.75
CA ALA A 43 -13.54 -4.65 -10.02
C ALA A 43 -12.21 -4.37 -9.33
N CYS A 44 -12.05 -4.92 -8.12
CA CYS A 44 -10.81 -4.87 -7.36
C CYS A 44 -10.25 -6.29 -7.25
N GLU A 45 -9.12 -6.52 -7.86
CA GLU A 45 -8.37 -7.77 -7.73
C GLU A 45 -7.32 -7.59 -6.65
N LEU A 46 -7.46 -8.37 -5.55
CA LEU A 46 -6.57 -8.30 -4.39
C LEU A 46 -5.47 -9.35 -4.50
N PHE A 47 -4.29 -8.98 -4.05
CA PHE A 47 -3.13 -9.86 -3.95
C PHE A 47 -2.62 -9.85 -2.51
N LEU A 48 -2.40 -11.05 -1.96
CA LEU A 48 -1.65 -11.24 -0.72
C LEU A 48 -0.28 -11.80 -1.07
N THR A 49 0.77 -11.07 -0.72
CA THR A 49 2.14 -11.58 -0.83
C THR A 49 2.66 -11.91 0.56
N GLU A 50 3.08 -13.15 0.76
CA GLU A 50 3.72 -13.62 1.98
C GLU A 50 5.22 -13.83 1.74
N ILE A 51 6.04 -13.29 2.63
CA ILE A 51 7.49 -13.39 2.57
C ILE A 51 7.96 -13.87 3.94
N PRO A 52 8.67 -15.00 4.02
CA PRO A 52 9.30 -15.43 5.27
C PRO A 52 10.21 -14.33 5.80
N MET A 53 10.14 -14.07 7.08
CA MET A 53 11.08 -13.14 7.70
C MET A 53 12.48 -13.75 7.64
N PRO A 54 13.50 -12.99 7.16
CA PRO A 54 14.88 -13.49 7.20
C PRO A 54 15.35 -13.67 8.64
N GLU A 55 16.34 -14.52 8.84
CA GLU A 55 16.99 -14.66 10.13
C GLU A 55 17.62 -13.33 10.57
N ILE A 56 17.31 -12.91 11.78
CA ILE A 56 17.77 -11.64 12.35
C ILE A 56 18.91 -11.94 13.32
N PRO A 57 20.10 -11.32 13.13
CA PRO A 57 21.17 -11.41 14.09
C PRO A 57 20.75 -10.95 15.48
N PRO A 58 21.22 -11.57 16.57
CA PRO A 58 20.80 -11.23 17.92
C PRO A 58 21.04 -9.79 18.34
N GLU A 59 22.02 -9.14 17.72
CA GLU A 59 22.39 -7.75 17.95
C GLU A 59 21.60 -6.74 17.10
N ALA A 60 20.85 -7.20 16.11
CA ALA A 60 20.11 -6.32 15.21
C ALA A 60 18.73 -5.98 15.76
N ASP A 61 18.27 -4.76 15.49
CA ASP A 61 16.93 -4.32 15.85
C ASP A 61 15.87 -4.99 14.96
N PRO A 62 14.93 -5.80 15.52
CA PRO A 62 13.93 -6.51 14.76
C PRO A 62 13.05 -5.62 13.89
N LYS A 63 12.77 -4.41 14.35
CA LYS A 63 11.93 -3.46 13.62
C LYS A 63 12.61 -2.92 12.38
N SER A 64 13.89 -2.54 12.50
CA SER A 64 14.71 -2.07 11.37
C SER A 64 14.90 -3.17 10.33
N GLU A 65 15.15 -4.42 10.76
CA GLU A 65 15.30 -5.55 9.85
C GLU A 65 13.99 -5.89 9.14
N THR A 66 12.87 -5.85 9.85
CA THR A 66 11.55 -6.03 9.24
C THR A 66 11.28 -4.94 8.20
N GLU A 67 11.57 -3.68 8.51
CA GLU A 67 11.39 -2.56 7.58
C GLU A 67 12.30 -2.69 6.35
N ARG A 68 13.52 -3.16 6.50
CA ARG A 68 14.46 -3.44 5.41
C ARG A 68 13.95 -4.54 4.49
N ALA A 69 13.50 -5.66 5.06
CA ALA A 69 12.94 -6.78 4.31
C ALA A 69 11.64 -6.40 3.61
N TYR A 70 10.73 -5.71 4.30
CA TYR A 70 9.51 -5.16 3.72
C TYR A 70 9.81 -4.21 2.57
N GLY A 71 10.77 -3.31 2.73
CA GLY A 71 11.17 -2.36 1.69
C GLY A 71 11.76 -3.03 0.45
N ALA A 72 12.51 -4.14 0.62
CA ALA A 72 13.02 -4.94 -0.48
C ALA A 72 11.88 -5.60 -1.26
N ALA A 73 10.99 -6.28 -0.55
CA ALA A 73 9.82 -6.93 -1.15
C ALA A 73 8.91 -5.95 -1.90
N ARG A 74 8.65 -4.77 -1.31
CA ARG A 74 7.81 -3.73 -1.91
C ARG A 74 8.36 -3.25 -3.26
N ARG A 75 9.67 -3.17 -3.45
CA ARG A 75 10.22 -2.77 -4.75
C ARG A 75 9.85 -3.74 -5.88
N GLU A 76 9.87 -5.03 -5.59
CA GLU A 76 9.49 -6.06 -6.56
C GLU A 76 7.97 -6.10 -6.80
N ILE A 77 7.19 -6.06 -5.73
CA ILE A 77 5.72 -6.09 -5.79
C ILE A 77 5.21 -4.86 -6.54
N ASP A 78 5.68 -3.66 -6.20
CA ASP A 78 5.23 -2.42 -6.81
C ASP A 78 5.58 -2.38 -8.31
N ALA A 79 6.77 -2.88 -8.70
CA ALA A 79 7.15 -3.00 -10.11
C ALA A 79 6.21 -3.95 -10.88
N ARG A 80 5.90 -5.11 -10.31
CA ARG A 80 4.96 -6.08 -10.92
C ARG A 80 3.54 -5.53 -11.02
N LEU A 81 3.07 -4.80 -10.03
CA LEU A 81 1.75 -4.17 -10.06
C LEU A 81 1.65 -3.12 -11.18
N LEU A 82 2.70 -2.33 -11.40
CA LEU A 82 2.77 -1.37 -12.50
C LEU A 82 2.83 -2.07 -13.87
N GLU A 83 3.51 -3.22 -13.98
CA GLU A 83 3.48 -4.04 -15.20
C GLU A 83 2.07 -4.58 -15.49
N ILE A 84 1.37 -5.08 -14.48
CA ILE A 84 -0.02 -5.58 -14.63
C ILE A 84 -0.92 -4.42 -15.04
N GLU A 85 -0.84 -3.28 -14.37
CA GLU A 85 -1.60 -2.08 -14.72
C GLU A 85 -1.34 -1.67 -16.18
N GLY A 86 -0.08 -1.64 -16.60
CA GLY A 86 0.29 -1.24 -17.97
C GLY A 86 -0.21 -2.19 -19.08
N ARG A 87 -0.55 -3.44 -18.73
CA ARG A 87 -1.12 -4.43 -19.67
C ARG A 87 -2.64 -4.42 -19.70
N LEU A 88 -3.28 -3.83 -18.73
CA LEU A 88 -4.73 -3.79 -18.58
C LEU A 88 -5.25 -2.40 -18.96
N PRO A 89 -6.21 -2.30 -19.87
CA PRO A 89 -6.86 -1.03 -20.16
C PRO A 89 -7.66 -0.56 -18.94
N ARG A 90 -7.62 0.74 -18.67
CA ARG A 90 -8.40 1.37 -17.58
C ARG A 90 -8.19 0.69 -16.23
N ALA A 91 -6.94 0.44 -15.87
CA ALA A 91 -6.54 -0.13 -14.59
C ALA A 91 -5.79 0.86 -13.72
N LEU A 92 -5.78 0.64 -12.41
CA LEU A 92 -5.03 1.38 -11.43
C LEU A 92 -4.47 0.42 -10.38
N ALA A 93 -3.15 0.37 -10.25
CA ALA A 93 -2.50 -0.37 -9.18
C ALA A 93 -2.68 0.33 -7.83
N LEU A 94 -2.85 -0.43 -6.77
CA LEU A 94 -2.87 0.04 -5.39
C LEU A 94 -1.79 -0.68 -4.61
N PHE A 95 -0.87 0.09 -4.05
CA PHE A 95 0.29 -0.46 -3.36
C PHE A 95 -0.05 -0.92 -1.93
N GLY A 96 0.76 -1.81 -1.38
CA GLY A 96 0.65 -2.26 0.00
C GLY A 96 1.34 -1.30 0.97
N GLY A 97 0.93 -0.04 1.03
CA GLY A 97 1.50 1.00 1.90
C GLY A 97 2.03 2.21 1.12
N SER A 98 2.70 3.14 1.81
CA SER A 98 3.19 4.40 1.23
C SER A 98 4.11 4.19 0.02
N CYS A 99 4.09 5.13 -0.91
CA CYS A 99 4.94 5.11 -2.10
C CYS A 99 6.43 5.16 -1.74
N ARG A 100 7.25 4.33 -2.42
CA ARG A 100 8.70 4.22 -2.22
C ARG A 100 9.51 4.42 -3.50
N ASN A 101 8.92 5.04 -4.52
CA ASN A 101 9.50 5.14 -5.87
C ASN A 101 10.48 6.31 -6.06
N CYS A 102 10.75 7.10 -5.02
CA CYS A 102 11.73 8.18 -5.08
C CYS A 102 13.04 7.76 -4.41
N PRO A 103 14.20 8.08 -5.04
CA PRO A 103 15.51 7.88 -4.41
C PRO A 103 15.78 8.93 -3.31
N LEU A 104 14.93 9.94 -3.18
CA LEU A 104 15.05 11.01 -2.21
C LEU A 104 14.60 10.53 -0.83
N PRO A 105 15.22 11.04 0.26
CA PRO A 105 14.83 10.69 1.61
C PRO A 105 13.42 11.16 1.99
N ALA A 106 12.86 12.13 1.24
CA ALA A 106 11.52 12.69 1.47
C ALA A 106 10.78 12.94 0.18
N CYS A 107 9.45 12.80 0.22
CA CYS A 107 8.59 13.17 -0.90
C CYS A 107 8.55 14.70 -1.00
N PRO A 108 8.68 15.30 -2.20
CA PRO A 108 8.69 16.76 -2.36
C PRO A 108 7.34 17.43 -2.06
N ARG A 109 6.28 16.67 -1.82
CA ARG A 109 4.96 17.20 -1.43
C ARG A 109 5.02 18.10 -0.19
N GLU A 110 5.84 17.74 0.81
CA GLU A 110 5.98 18.52 2.04
C GLU A 110 6.51 19.95 1.75
N GLY A 111 7.34 20.10 0.72
CA GLY A 111 7.78 21.38 0.22
C GLY A 111 6.86 22.03 -0.82
N GLY A 112 5.65 21.50 -1.04
CA GLY A 112 4.70 22.02 -2.04
C GLY A 112 5.11 21.76 -3.49
N LEU A 113 6.12 20.95 -3.75
CA LEU A 113 6.62 20.64 -5.08
C LEU A 113 5.89 19.45 -5.71
N PRO A 114 5.73 19.42 -7.04
CA PRO A 114 5.06 18.32 -7.73
C PRO A 114 5.81 16.99 -7.58
N CYS A 115 5.08 15.88 -7.78
CA CYS A 115 5.70 14.56 -7.81
C CYS A 115 6.67 14.46 -9.01
N PRO A 116 7.96 14.13 -8.81
CA PRO A 116 8.92 14.00 -9.91
C PRO A 116 8.71 12.72 -10.74
N ARG A 117 7.90 11.77 -10.24
CA ARG A 117 7.63 10.48 -10.88
C ARG A 117 6.13 10.12 -10.81
N PRO A 118 5.23 10.98 -11.32
CA PRO A 118 3.79 10.76 -11.19
C PRO A 118 3.33 9.45 -11.87
N GLN A 119 4.02 9.02 -12.93
CA GLN A 119 3.74 7.77 -13.64
C GLN A 119 3.95 6.51 -12.77
N PHE A 120 4.75 6.59 -11.71
CA PHE A 120 5.02 5.49 -10.77
C PHE A 120 4.34 5.67 -9.41
N MET A 121 3.68 6.80 -9.18
CA MET A 121 3.03 7.10 -7.91
C MET A 121 1.65 6.44 -7.86
N ARG A 122 1.45 5.56 -6.87
CA ARG A 122 0.15 4.92 -6.62
C ARG A 122 -0.20 5.04 -5.14
N PRO A 123 -1.46 5.29 -4.81
CA PRO A 123 -1.93 5.22 -3.43
C PRO A 123 -1.96 3.77 -2.94
N SER A 124 -2.00 3.59 -1.62
CA SER A 124 -2.31 2.28 -1.04
C SER A 124 -3.81 2.09 -0.87
N LEU A 125 -4.20 0.83 -0.62
CA LEU A 125 -5.58 0.48 -0.27
C LEU A 125 -6.06 1.29 0.95
N GLU A 126 -5.26 1.33 2.02
CA GLU A 126 -5.60 2.06 3.26
C GLU A 126 -5.74 3.56 3.01
N ALA A 127 -4.90 4.12 2.15
CA ALA A 127 -4.96 5.54 1.79
C ALA A 127 -6.28 5.91 1.10
N LEU A 128 -6.94 4.95 0.47
CA LEU A 128 -8.26 5.06 -0.16
C LEU A 128 -9.40 4.57 0.74
N GLY A 129 -9.12 4.24 2.00
CA GLY A 129 -10.13 3.88 2.99
C GLY A 129 -10.46 2.39 3.09
N PHE A 130 -9.62 1.49 2.54
CA PHE A 130 -9.85 0.05 2.62
C PHE A 130 -9.27 -0.58 3.88
N ASP A 131 -10.03 -1.48 4.52
CA ASP A 131 -9.60 -2.31 5.63
C ASP A 131 -8.83 -3.53 5.12
N VAL A 132 -7.51 -3.38 4.95
CA VAL A 132 -6.64 -4.44 4.46
C VAL A 132 -6.54 -5.60 5.44
N SER A 133 -6.67 -5.35 6.74
CA SER A 133 -6.65 -6.40 7.76
C SER A 133 -7.91 -7.26 7.70
N ALA A 134 -9.08 -6.64 7.56
CA ALA A 134 -10.32 -7.37 7.36
C ALA A 134 -10.30 -8.14 6.02
N ALA A 135 -9.82 -7.53 4.95
CA ALA A 135 -9.70 -8.18 3.65
C ALA A 135 -8.74 -9.37 3.67
N ALA A 136 -7.58 -9.22 4.33
CA ALA A 136 -6.62 -10.32 4.48
C ALA A 136 -7.24 -11.51 5.22
N ARG A 137 -7.92 -11.25 6.34
CA ARG A 137 -8.56 -12.28 7.15
C ARG A 137 -9.71 -12.97 6.41
N GLU A 138 -10.62 -12.21 5.83
CA GLU A 138 -11.85 -12.75 5.29
C GLU A 138 -11.69 -13.38 3.90
N ILE A 139 -10.75 -12.88 3.09
CA ILE A 139 -10.54 -13.36 1.71
C ILE A 139 -9.44 -14.42 1.65
N PHE A 140 -8.36 -14.22 2.40
CA PHE A 140 -7.18 -15.07 2.33
C PHE A 140 -6.97 -15.95 3.56
N GLY A 141 -7.78 -15.78 4.63
CA GLY A 141 -7.58 -16.49 5.90
C GLY A 141 -6.27 -16.14 6.60
N ALA A 142 -5.73 -14.95 6.35
CA ALA A 142 -4.41 -14.53 6.81
C ALA A 142 -4.51 -13.32 7.76
N GLU A 143 -3.82 -13.39 8.90
CA GLU A 143 -3.68 -12.24 9.80
C GLU A 143 -2.45 -11.41 9.42
N LEU A 144 -2.59 -10.08 9.41
CA LEU A 144 -1.45 -9.18 9.24
C LEU A 144 -0.71 -9.03 10.58
N GLU A 145 0.57 -9.33 10.56
CA GLU A 145 1.44 -9.18 11.71
C GLU A 145 2.34 -7.95 11.55
N TRP A 146 2.60 -7.28 12.65
CA TRP A 146 3.44 -6.09 12.68
C TRP A 146 4.65 -6.33 13.59
N ALA A 147 5.80 -5.77 13.19
CA ALA A 147 6.97 -5.80 14.05
C ALA A 147 6.69 -5.04 15.36
N SER A 148 7.06 -5.65 16.47
CA SER A 148 7.19 -4.98 17.77
C SER A 148 8.66 -4.71 18.09
N ASP A 149 8.92 -3.91 19.13
CA ASP A 149 10.29 -3.59 19.55
C ASP A 149 11.06 -4.83 20.03
N SER A 150 10.36 -5.91 20.40
CA SER A 150 10.95 -7.14 20.93
C SER A 150 10.87 -8.34 20.00
N ARG A 151 10.05 -8.28 18.93
CA ARG A 151 9.83 -9.45 18.07
C ARG A 151 9.45 -9.05 16.65
N PRO A 152 10.12 -9.63 15.62
CA PRO A 152 9.69 -9.53 14.24
C PRO A 152 8.41 -10.34 14.01
N PRO A 153 7.65 -10.08 12.94
CA PRO A 153 6.58 -10.97 12.51
C PRO A 153 7.16 -12.31 12.02
N GLU A 154 6.39 -13.37 12.06
CA GLU A 154 6.79 -14.65 11.46
C GLU A 154 6.95 -14.52 9.95
N LYS A 155 6.03 -13.78 9.34
CA LYS A 155 6.01 -13.49 7.91
C LYS A 155 5.65 -12.04 7.66
N ILE A 156 6.27 -11.44 6.68
CA ILE A 156 5.82 -10.16 6.14
C ILE A 156 4.66 -10.45 5.18
N ARG A 157 3.49 -9.89 5.46
CA ARG A 157 2.30 -9.99 4.62
C ARG A 157 1.97 -8.62 4.04
N ILE A 158 1.83 -8.58 2.72
CA ILE A 158 1.57 -7.34 1.98
C ILE A 158 0.32 -7.54 1.15
N VAL A 159 -0.71 -6.74 1.43
CA VAL A 159 -1.93 -6.67 0.62
C VAL A 159 -1.80 -5.53 -0.37
N SER A 160 -2.03 -5.85 -1.63
CA SER A 160 -2.03 -4.89 -2.73
C SER A 160 -3.18 -5.20 -3.68
N ALA A 161 -3.45 -4.34 -4.65
CA ALA A 161 -4.54 -4.59 -5.59
C ALA A 161 -4.29 -3.97 -6.96
N VAL A 162 -5.13 -4.41 -7.91
CA VAL A 162 -5.36 -3.71 -9.17
C VAL A 162 -6.86 -3.47 -9.31
N LEU A 163 -7.24 -2.21 -9.41
CA LEU A 163 -8.59 -1.81 -9.82
C LEU A 163 -8.67 -1.85 -11.34
N ARG A 164 -9.77 -2.31 -11.88
CA ARG A 164 -10.03 -2.28 -13.32
C ARG A 164 -11.51 -2.08 -13.62
N THR A 165 -11.83 -1.47 -14.73
CA THR A 165 -13.20 -1.39 -15.25
C THR A 165 -13.36 -2.28 -16.46
N PRO A 166 -14.60 -2.75 -16.76
CA PRO A 166 -14.89 -3.40 -18.02
C PRO A 166 -14.54 -2.49 -19.21
N LEU A 167 -14.25 -3.10 -20.34
CA LEU A 167 -14.07 -2.40 -21.62
C LEU A 167 -15.39 -1.84 -22.11
#